data_c77bfa14d3c980dc00014d16ce9fe3f2
#
_entry.id   c77bfa14d3c980dc00014d16ce9fe3f2
#
_cell.length_a   1.000
_cell.length_b   1.000
_cell.length_c   1.000
_cell.angle_alpha   90.00
_cell.angle_beta   90.00
_cell.angle_gamma   90.00
#
_symmetry.space_group_name_H-M   'P 1'
#
loop_
_entity.id
_entity.type
_entity.pdbx_description
1 polymer ?
#
loop_
_entity_poly.entity_id
_entity_poly.type
_entity_poly.pdbx_seq_one_letter_code
_entity_poly.pdbx_strand_id
1 'polypeptide(L)'
;MGLLTFAGRIVLVVLNIIFILVSLALIIGGFILRFAHEWIRPTIKTVLDSISSAADKIYSTNIDTDKFELGSVVSDIATVMIVLGLVLLGLSFVGCCGACCNFSTIMLVYAIILIVILLAQVIVIIIAFAFPNEIKKRIRPVMKDSLDEYQGLKGSTVNSLAWNWAMQEFQCCGPDMYTDFNGKGSWKSAAGDGVDVITPTACCKTLPSDTAGVANCAGDNTKQIANITSMSNYDKSCIDAVWTRVVEDQTSYYYTVVGFCLLAQIVLIIFACLVYKDRGISGGLV
;
A
#
# COMPACT_ATOMS: atom_id res chain seq x y z
N MET A 1 -23.61 10.87 37.91
CA MET A 1 -23.05 10.27 36.66
C MET A 1 -24.14 9.42 36.05
N GLY A 2 -24.58 9.75 34.82
CA GLY A 2 -25.55 8.93 34.12
C GLY A 2 -24.91 7.59 33.71
N LEU A 3 -25.69 6.52 33.67
CA LEU A 3 -25.27 5.19 33.21
C LEU A 3 -24.55 5.24 31.83
N LEU A 4 -25.03 6.13 30.95
CA LEU A 4 -24.47 6.34 29.61
C LEU A 4 -23.04 6.90 29.63
N THR A 5 -22.75 7.84 30.54
CA THR A 5 -21.40 8.43 30.69
C THR A 5 -20.42 7.42 31.30
N PHE A 6 -20.87 6.59 32.20
CA PHE A 6 -20.07 5.49 32.76
C PHE A 6 -19.74 4.46 31.70
N ALA A 7 -20.75 4.01 30.93
CA ALA A 7 -20.53 3.11 29.79
C ALA A 7 -19.61 3.71 28.75
N GLY A 8 -19.77 4.99 28.42
CA GLY A 8 -18.92 5.71 27.47
C GLY A 8 -17.45 5.76 27.88
N ARG A 9 -17.16 5.95 29.17
CA ARG A 9 -15.78 5.89 29.68
C ARG A 9 -15.16 4.50 29.52
N ILE A 10 -15.92 3.44 29.80
CA ILE A 10 -15.44 2.07 29.65
C ILE A 10 -15.11 1.81 28.16
N VAL A 11 -16.02 2.16 27.26
CA VAL A 11 -15.82 1.96 25.82
C VAL A 11 -14.59 2.74 25.33
N LEU A 12 -14.44 4.02 25.71
CA LEU A 12 -13.27 4.82 25.38
C LEU A 12 -11.97 4.19 25.87
N VAL A 13 -11.93 3.76 27.12
CA VAL A 13 -10.72 3.13 27.69
C VAL A 13 -10.39 1.82 26.99
N VAL A 14 -11.37 0.93 26.81
CA VAL A 14 -11.16 -0.37 26.16
C VAL A 14 -10.66 -0.21 24.72
N LEU A 15 -11.31 0.65 23.94
CA LEU A 15 -10.89 0.88 22.54
C LEU A 15 -9.50 1.50 22.47
N ASN A 16 -9.19 2.49 23.33
CA ASN A 16 -7.86 3.09 23.33
C ASN A 16 -6.78 2.11 23.82
N ILE A 17 -7.06 1.19 24.74
CA ILE A 17 -6.13 0.12 25.12
C ILE A 17 -5.86 -0.80 23.91
N ILE A 18 -6.88 -1.18 23.15
CA ILE A 18 -6.70 -1.96 21.93
C ILE A 18 -5.79 -1.22 20.94
N PHE A 19 -6.02 0.09 20.73
CA PHE A 19 -5.16 0.90 19.87
C PHE A 19 -3.73 1.04 20.40
N ILE A 20 -3.51 1.10 21.71
CA ILE A 20 -2.18 1.06 22.31
C ILE A 20 -1.48 -0.26 21.97
N LEU A 21 -2.15 -1.40 22.07
CA LEU A 21 -1.57 -2.70 21.73
C LEU A 21 -1.22 -2.78 20.24
N VAL A 22 -2.11 -2.31 19.37
CA VAL A 22 -1.87 -2.24 17.92
C VAL A 22 -0.69 -1.31 17.60
N SER A 23 -0.62 -0.14 18.25
CA SER A 23 0.47 0.81 18.04
C SER A 23 1.82 0.25 18.47
N LEU A 24 1.87 -0.45 19.61
CA LEU A 24 3.08 -1.14 20.06
C LEU A 24 3.50 -2.25 19.09
N ALA A 25 2.56 -3.02 18.56
CA ALA A 25 2.84 -4.03 17.55
C ALA A 25 3.41 -3.41 16.27
N LEU A 26 2.88 -2.27 15.80
CA LEU A 26 3.41 -1.53 14.66
C LEU A 26 4.83 -1.00 14.92
N ILE A 27 5.07 -0.41 16.09
CA ILE A 27 6.39 0.12 16.47
C ILE A 27 7.41 -1.01 16.56
N ILE A 28 7.11 -2.07 17.29
CA ILE A 28 7.99 -3.22 17.48
C ILE A 28 8.25 -3.89 16.12
N GLY A 29 7.19 -4.15 15.34
CA GLY A 29 7.30 -4.72 14.00
C GLY A 29 8.16 -3.86 13.06
N GLY A 30 7.98 -2.54 13.08
CA GLY A 30 8.79 -1.59 12.32
C GLY A 30 10.26 -1.60 12.76
N PHE A 31 10.55 -1.64 14.07
CA PHE A 31 11.92 -1.78 14.58
C PHE A 31 12.55 -3.11 14.17
N ILE A 32 11.82 -4.22 14.27
CA ILE A 32 12.30 -5.54 13.83
C ILE A 32 12.63 -5.51 12.33
N LEU A 33 11.73 -4.97 11.50
CA LEU A 33 11.97 -4.83 10.05
C LEU A 33 13.21 -3.98 9.75
N ARG A 34 13.43 -2.91 10.51
CA ARG A 34 14.53 -1.98 10.25
C ARG A 34 15.89 -2.48 10.73
N PHE A 35 15.95 -3.12 11.90
CA PHE A 35 17.22 -3.44 12.57
C PHE A 35 17.54 -4.93 12.65
N ALA A 36 16.53 -5.79 12.58
CA ALA A 36 16.69 -7.23 12.63
C ALA A 36 16.44 -7.90 11.26
N HIS A 37 16.71 -7.18 10.16
CA HIS A 37 16.49 -7.70 8.80
C HIS A 37 17.27 -8.98 8.53
N GLU A 38 18.40 -9.20 9.18
CA GLU A 38 19.16 -10.46 9.15
C GLU A 38 18.33 -11.66 9.65
N TRP A 39 17.52 -11.47 10.67
CA TRP A 39 16.65 -12.51 11.23
C TRP A 39 15.42 -12.79 10.35
N ILE A 40 14.95 -11.79 9.64
CA ILE A 40 13.77 -11.86 8.77
C ILE A 40 14.18 -12.30 7.36
N ARG A 41 15.46 -12.15 6.99
CA ARG A 41 16.02 -12.56 5.71
C ARG A 41 15.57 -13.96 5.26
N PRO A 42 15.62 -15.03 6.09
CA PRO A 42 15.15 -16.34 5.67
C PRO A 42 13.64 -16.37 5.38
N THR A 43 12.81 -15.64 6.14
CA THR A 43 11.35 -15.59 5.91
C THR A 43 11.02 -14.78 4.65
N ILE A 44 11.68 -13.62 4.46
CA ILE A 44 11.56 -12.82 3.24
C ILE A 44 12.09 -13.62 2.05
N LYS A 45 13.22 -14.35 2.21
CA LYS A 45 13.77 -15.23 1.17
C LYS A 45 12.77 -16.30 0.76
N THR A 46 12.04 -16.90 1.69
CA THR A 46 10.98 -17.89 1.37
C THR A 46 9.84 -17.28 0.56
N VAL A 47 9.42 -16.04 0.86
CA VAL A 47 8.39 -15.34 0.09
C VAL A 47 8.94 -14.93 -1.28
N LEU A 48 10.16 -14.42 -1.34
CA LEU A 48 10.87 -14.10 -2.59
C LEU A 48 11.14 -15.35 -3.43
N ASP A 49 11.57 -16.45 -2.82
CA ASP A 49 11.78 -17.73 -3.51
C ASP A 49 10.45 -18.27 -4.06
N SER A 50 9.33 -17.99 -3.42
CA SER A 50 8.00 -18.32 -3.96
C SER A 50 7.65 -17.48 -5.21
N ILE A 51 8.04 -16.20 -5.21
CA ILE A 51 7.87 -15.29 -6.34
C ILE A 51 8.92 -15.61 -7.43
N SER A 52 10.19 -15.86 -7.04
CA SER A 52 11.26 -16.17 -7.97
C SER A 52 11.11 -17.58 -8.56
N SER A 53 10.58 -18.55 -7.82
CA SER A 53 10.32 -19.89 -8.35
C SER A 53 9.23 -19.89 -9.43
N ALA A 54 8.33 -18.93 -9.42
CA ALA A 54 7.45 -18.68 -10.54
C ALA A 54 8.22 -18.12 -11.75
N ALA A 55 9.22 -17.26 -11.53
CA ALA A 55 10.09 -16.72 -12.58
C ALA A 55 11.15 -17.72 -13.04
N ASP A 56 11.72 -18.53 -12.14
CA ASP A 56 12.69 -19.60 -12.46
C ASP A 56 12.12 -20.72 -13.32
N LYS A 57 10.84 -21.06 -13.12
CA LYS A 57 10.13 -22.00 -14.01
C LYS A 57 10.05 -21.50 -15.44
N ILE A 58 10.16 -20.20 -15.65
CA ILE A 58 9.98 -19.54 -16.94
C ILE A 58 11.32 -19.36 -17.66
N TYR A 59 12.39 -19.06 -16.92
CA TYR A 59 13.66 -18.64 -17.52
C TYR A 59 14.87 -19.52 -17.24
N SER A 60 14.77 -20.55 -16.40
CA SER A 60 15.89 -21.38 -15.94
C SER A 60 17.10 -20.55 -15.46
N THR A 61 16.83 -19.36 -14.93
CA THR A 61 17.86 -18.44 -14.43
C THR A 61 17.71 -18.34 -12.92
N ASN A 62 18.77 -18.75 -12.21
CA ASN A 62 18.89 -18.49 -10.78
C ASN A 62 18.88 -16.96 -10.58
N ILE A 63 17.74 -16.42 -10.15
CA ILE A 63 17.69 -15.04 -9.69
C ILE A 63 18.50 -15.02 -8.39
N ASP A 64 19.62 -14.31 -8.42
CA ASP A 64 20.51 -14.17 -7.26
C ASP A 64 19.79 -13.34 -6.18
N THR A 65 19.01 -14.03 -5.35
CA THR A 65 18.25 -13.41 -4.25
C THR A 65 19.16 -12.75 -3.21
N ASP A 66 20.47 -13.02 -3.24
CA ASP A 66 21.44 -12.40 -2.34
C ASP A 66 21.83 -10.97 -2.75
N LYS A 67 21.61 -10.59 -4.02
CA LYS A 67 21.82 -9.22 -4.53
C LYS A 67 20.62 -8.31 -4.39
N PHE A 68 19.58 -8.78 -3.74
CA PHE A 68 18.35 -8.03 -3.59
C PHE A 68 18.54 -6.82 -2.65
N GLU A 69 18.51 -5.61 -3.18
CA GLU A 69 18.49 -4.36 -2.41
C GLU A 69 17.12 -4.15 -1.73
N LEU A 70 16.67 -5.15 -0.98
CA LEU A 70 15.48 -5.04 -0.11
C LEU A 70 15.65 -3.98 0.98
N GLY A 71 16.89 -3.57 1.27
CA GLY A 71 17.23 -2.72 2.40
C GLY A 71 16.52 -1.36 2.38
N SER A 72 16.38 -0.72 1.23
CA SER A 72 15.77 0.60 1.13
C SER A 72 14.24 0.54 1.32
N VAL A 73 13.55 -0.31 0.58
CA VAL A 73 12.08 -0.42 0.66
C VAL A 73 11.62 -0.96 2.01
N VAL A 74 12.31 -1.96 2.55
CA VAL A 74 12.01 -2.48 3.90
C VAL A 74 12.25 -1.40 4.95
N SER A 75 13.31 -0.59 4.80
CA SER A 75 13.58 0.56 5.67
C SER A 75 12.49 1.62 5.61
N ASP A 76 11.96 1.91 4.42
CA ASP A 76 10.90 2.91 4.23
C ASP A 76 9.57 2.42 4.83
N ILE A 77 9.19 1.18 4.56
CA ILE A 77 8.02 0.54 5.17
C ILE A 77 8.15 0.53 6.70
N ALA A 78 9.31 0.14 7.21
CA ALA A 78 9.60 0.13 8.64
C ALA A 78 9.45 1.53 9.26
N THR A 79 9.96 2.56 8.58
CA THR A 79 9.85 3.95 9.03
C THR A 79 8.38 4.40 9.07
N VAL A 80 7.59 4.11 8.05
CA VAL A 80 6.16 4.40 8.02
C VAL A 80 5.42 3.69 9.16
N MET A 81 5.71 2.41 9.41
CA MET A 81 5.12 1.65 10.51
C MET A 81 5.44 2.27 11.88
N ILE A 82 6.70 2.67 12.11
CA ILE A 82 7.13 3.30 13.36
C ILE A 82 6.41 4.64 13.55
N VAL A 83 6.39 5.50 12.53
CA VAL A 83 5.75 6.83 12.62
C VAL A 83 4.25 6.69 12.86
N LEU A 84 3.56 5.83 12.11
CA LEU A 84 2.13 5.57 12.32
C LEU A 84 1.86 5.00 13.72
N GLY A 85 2.70 4.06 14.17
CA GLY A 85 2.60 3.49 15.51
C GLY A 85 2.77 4.56 16.61
N LEU A 86 3.74 5.47 16.48
CA LEU A 86 3.94 6.56 17.44
C LEU A 86 2.77 7.54 17.48
N VAL A 87 2.21 7.92 16.33
CA VAL A 87 1.03 8.79 16.24
C VAL A 87 -0.19 8.13 16.90
N LEU A 88 -0.45 6.85 16.58
CA LEU A 88 -1.55 6.08 17.17
C LEU A 88 -1.36 5.91 18.68
N LEU A 89 -0.13 5.65 19.14
CA LEU A 89 0.18 5.53 20.58
C LEU A 89 -0.11 6.84 21.31
N GLY A 90 0.33 7.97 20.77
CA GLY A 90 0.07 9.30 21.35
C GLY A 90 -1.43 9.60 21.44
N LEU A 91 -2.18 9.38 20.37
CA LEU A 91 -3.63 9.58 20.34
C LEU A 91 -4.34 8.68 21.35
N SER A 92 -3.99 7.39 21.40
CA SER A 92 -4.62 6.42 22.31
C SER A 92 -4.28 6.71 23.76
N PHE A 93 -3.06 7.16 24.04
CA PHE A 93 -2.66 7.59 25.38
C PHE A 93 -3.48 8.80 25.85
N VAL A 94 -3.63 9.83 24.99
CA VAL A 94 -4.47 11.01 25.29
C VAL A 94 -5.92 10.58 25.53
N GLY A 95 -6.46 9.65 24.73
CA GLY A 95 -7.81 9.09 24.92
C GLY A 95 -7.98 8.34 26.24
N CYS A 96 -7.03 7.49 26.63
CA CYS A 96 -7.02 6.79 27.92
C CYS A 96 -6.92 7.77 29.10
N CYS A 97 -5.92 8.66 29.08
CA CYS A 97 -5.72 9.65 30.15
C CYS A 97 -6.93 10.56 30.28
N GLY A 98 -7.49 11.02 29.17
CA GLY A 98 -8.71 11.82 29.14
C GLY A 98 -9.90 11.09 29.75
N ALA A 99 -10.07 9.80 29.49
CA ALA A 99 -11.18 9.02 30.06
C ALA A 99 -10.97 8.65 31.55
N CYS A 100 -9.75 8.32 31.97
CA CYS A 100 -9.42 7.89 33.32
C CYS A 100 -9.15 9.05 34.28
N CYS A 101 -8.32 10.01 33.86
CA CYS A 101 -7.95 11.16 34.69
C CYS A 101 -9.01 12.26 34.59
N ASN A 102 -9.33 12.93 35.68
CA ASN A 102 -10.43 13.91 35.72
C ASN A 102 -10.14 15.23 34.95
N PHE A 103 -9.37 15.20 33.84
CA PHE A 103 -9.05 16.39 33.08
C PHE A 103 -10.01 16.56 31.88
N SER A 104 -11.03 17.43 32.04
CA SER A 104 -11.99 17.72 30.95
C SER A 104 -11.33 18.32 29.72
N THR A 105 -10.29 19.15 29.90
CA THR A 105 -9.55 19.77 28.79
C THR A 105 -8.91 18.74 27.87
N ILE A 106 -8.36 17.66 28.42
CA ILE A 106 -7.73 16.58 27.62
C ILE A 106 -8.79 15.90 26.74
N MET A 107 -9.98 15.64 27.31
CA MET A 107 -11.09 15.06 26.53
C MET A 107 -11.58 15.98 25.42
N LEU A 108 -11.59 17.28 25.64
CA LEU A 108 -11.94 18.26 24.60
C LEU A 108 -10.92 18.24 23.47
N VAL A 109 -9.62 18.30 23.81
CA VAL A 109 -8.54 18.22 22.82
C VAL A 109 -8.62 16.92 22.00
N TYR A 110 -8.82 15.79 22.67
CA TYR A 110 -8.99 14.49 22.01
C TYR A 110 -10.20 14.49 21.05
N ALA A 111 -11.34 15.01 21.48
CA ALA A 111 -12.53 15.11 20.61
C ALA A 111 -12.27 16.00 19.38
N ILE A 112 -11.60 17.15 19.57
CA ILE A 112 -11.26 18.05 18.46
C ILE A 112 -10.33 17.35 17.46
N ILE A 113 -9.30 16.63 17.92
CA ILE A 113 -8.38 15.88 17.04
C ILE A 113 -9.16 14.83 16.25
N LEU A 114 -10.04 14.07 16.88
CA LEU A 114 -10.86 13.07 16.20
C LEU A 114 -11.78 13.69 15.15
N ILE A 115 -12.38 14.86 15.44
CA ILE A 115 -13.23 15.59 14.47
C ILE A 115 -12.42 16.05 13.27
N VAL A 116 -11.22 16.59 13.48
CA VAL A 116 -10.33 17.01 12.38
C VAL A 116 -9.93 15.80 11.51
N ILE A 117 -9.60 14.68 12.12
CA ILE A 117 -9.28 13.44 11.39
C ILE A 117 -10.52 12.96 10.61
N LEU A 118 -11.70 12.97 11.19
CA LEU A 118 -12.94 12.58 10.52
C LEU A 118 -13.21 13.44 9.29
N LEU A 119 -13.06 14.77 9.40
CA LEU A 119 -13.23 15.67 8.27
C LEU A 119 -12.21 15.40 7.17
N ALA A 120 -10.95 15.19 7.54
CA ALA A 120 -9.90 14.85 6.57
C ALA A 120 -10.21 13.51 5.85
N GLN A 121 -10.67 12.48 6.57
CA GLN A 121 -11.07 11.20 5.98
C GLN A 121 -12.24 11.36 5.00
N VAL A 122 -13.27 12.12 5.36
CA VAL A 122 -14.42 12.37 4.48
C VAL A 122 -13.97 13.10 3.21
N ILE A 123 -13.08 14.10 3.31
CA ILE A 123 -12.53 14.80 2.14
C ILE A 123 -11.77 13.84 1.24
N VAL A 124 -10.89 13.00 1.80
CA VAL A 124 -10.13 12.00 1.03
C VAL A 124 -11.05 11.01 0.33
N ILE A 125 -12.09 10.53 1.02
CA ILE A 125 -13.09 9.63 0.44
C ILE A 125 -13.82 10.30 -0.74
N ILE A 126 -14.26 11.54 -0.56
CA ILE A 126 -14.92 12.30 -1.63
C ILE A 126 -13.98 12.44 -2.83
N ILE A 127 -12.72 12.83 -2.62
CA ILE A 127 -11.74 12.98 -3.71
C ILE A 127 -11.51 11.62 -4.40
N ALA A 128 -11.37 10.53 -3.64
CA ALA A 128 -11.12 9.21 -4.19
C ALA A 128 -12.25 8.71 -5.10
N PHE A 129 -13.50 8.92 -4.70
CA PHE A 129 -14.65 8.41 -5.45
C PHE A 129 -15.25 9.39 -6.46
N ALA A 130 -15.20 10.71 -6.18
CA ALA A 130 -15.74 11.70 -7.08
C ALA A 130 -14.74 12.15 -8.18
N PHE A 131 -13.44 12.06 -7.91
CA PHE A 131 -12.39 12.56 -8.81
C PHE A 131 -11.28 11.53 -9.08
N PRO A 132 -11.61 10.29 -9.51
CA PRO A 132 -10.61 9.23 -9.72
C PRO A 132 -9.54 9.64 -10.74
N ASN A 133 -9.90 10.37 -11.77
CA ASN A 133 -8.97 10.82 -12.81
C ASN A 133 -7.90 11.79 -12.28
N GLU A 134 -8.23 12.63 -11.30
CA GLU A 134 -7.25 13.53 -10.69
C GLU A 134 -6.23 12.75 -9.84
N ILE A 135 -6.66 11.68 -9.17
CA ILE A 135 -5.75 10.78 -8.44
C ILE A 135 -4.84 10.04 -9.42
N LYS A 136 -5.41 9.42 -10.46
CA LYS A 136 -4.65 8.72 -11.51
C LYS A 136 -3.61 9.67 -12.14
N LYS A 137 -3.99 10.92 -12.43
CA LYS A 137 -3.10 11.94 -12.99
C LYS A 137 -1.92 12.28 -12.07
N ARG A 138 -2.11 12.28 -10.75
CA ARG A 138 -1.05 12.56 -9.78
C ARG A 138 -0.13 11.36 -9.54
N ILE A 139 -0.66 10.15 -9.61
CA ILE A 139 0.11 8.91 -9.44
C ILE A 139 0.95 8.61 -10.70
N ARG A 140 0.44 8.93 -11.88
CA ARG A 140 1.08 8.65 -13.19
C ARG A 140 2.55 9.06 -13.28
N PRO A 141 2.98 10.30 -12.94
CA PRO A 141 4.38 10.67 -13.01
C PRO A 141 5.25 9.83 -12.08
N VAL A 142 4.80 9.57 -10.84
CA VAL A 142 5.54 8.75 -9.88
C VAL A 142 5.73 7.32 -10.40
N MET A 143 4.70 6.74 -11.02
CA MET A 143 4.82 5.42 -11.66
C MET A 143 5.77 5.44 -12.86
N LYS A 144 5.77 6.52 -13.67
CA LYS A 144 6.70 6.67 -14.80
C LYS A 144 8.15 6.84 -14.34
N ASP A 145 8.38 7.56 -13.25
CA ASP A 145 9.71 7.74 -12.69
C ASP A 145 10.26 6.42 -12.12
N SER A 146 9.40 5.56 -11.55
CA SER A 146 9.83 4.25 -11.06
C SER A 146 10.33 3.30 -12.16
N LEU A 147 10.00 3.56 -13.44
CA LEU A 147 10.52 2.79 -14.56
C LEU A 147 12.01 3.05 -14.85
N ASP A 148 12.61 4.13 -14.32
CA ASP A 148 14.03 4.43 -14.51
C ASP A 148 14.93 3.34 -13.92
N GLU A 149 14.44 2.59 -12.92
CA GLU A 149 15.14 1.47 -12.29
C GLU A 149 14.67 0.09 -12.79
N TYR A 150 13.79 0.06 -13.79
CA TYR A 150 13.28 -1.20 -14.33
C TYR A 150 14.33 -1.91 -15.19
N GLN A 151 14.62 -3.18 -14.85
CA GLN A 151 15.67 -3.99 -15.50
C GLN A 151 15.11 -5.15 -16.34
N GLY A 152 13.79 -5.22 -16.51
CA GLY A 152 13.14 -6.31 -17.21
C GLY A 152 12.71 -7.46 -16.29
N LEU A 153 12.26 -8.55 -16.89
CA LEU A 153 11.71 -9.70 -16.18
C LEU A 153 12.76 -10.39 -15.29
N LYS A 154 14.03 -10.38 -15.70
CA LYS A 154 15.17 -10.94 -14.95
C LYS A 154 15.76 -9.95 -13.93
N GLY A 155 15.22 -8.73 -13.87
CA GLY A 155 15.72 -7.69 -12.99
C GLY A 155 15.55 -8.04 -11.52
N SER A 156 16.60 -7.79 -10.72
CA SER A 156 16.64 -8.06 -9.28
C SER A 156 16.27 -6.85 -8.40
N THR A 157 15.98 -5.68 -9.00
CA THR A 157 15.54 -4.51 -8.24
C THR A 157 14.09 -4.67 -7.79
N VAL A 158 13.77 -4.05 -6.66
CA VAL A 158 12.39 -4.05 -6.12
C VAL A 158 11.41 -3.47 -7.14
N ASN A 159 11.81 -2.40 -7.85
CA ASN A 159 11.00 -1.80 -8.91
C ASN A 159 10.75 -2.79 -10.05
N SER A 160 11.76 -3.58 -10.48
CA SER A 160 11.57 -4.59 -11.52
C SER A 160 10.59 -5.67 -11.10
N LEU A 161 10.71 -6.17 -9.87
CA LEU A 161 9.80 -7.20 -9.37
C LEU A 161 8.38 -6.68 -9.16
N ALA A 162 8.25 -5.47 -8.61
CA ALA A 162 6.94 -4.86 -8.42
C ALA A 162 6.22 -4.64 -9.77
N TRP A 163 6.93 -4.16 -10.78
CA TRP A 163 6.39 -4.00 -12.12
C TRP A 163 6.06 -5.33 -12.78
N ASN A 164 6.97 -6.32 -12.69
CA ASN A 164 6.73 -7.66 -13.24
C ASN A 164 5.49 -8.30 -12.61
N TRP A 165 5.39 -8.22 -11.29
CA TRP A 165 4.20 -8.71 -10.58
C TRP A 165 2.94 -7.94 -10.98
N ALA A 166 2.98 -6.61 -10.98
CA ALA A 166 1.83 -5.79 -11.33
C ALA A 166 1.34 -6.05 -12.75
N MET A 167 2.25 -6.12 -13.73
CA MET A 167 1.91 -6.38 -15.12
C MET A 167 1.28 -7.76 -15.31
N GLN A 168 1.75 -8.78 -14.59
CA GLN A 168 1.19 -10.12 -14.65
C GLN A 168 -0.13 -10.26 -13.89
N GLU A 169 -0.21 -9.72 -12.66
CA GLU A 169 -1.42 -9.82 -11.83
C GLU A 169 -2.59 -9.03 -12.42
N PHE A 170 -2.32 -7.81 -12.88
CA PHE A 170 -3.35 -6.93 -13.41
C PHE A 170 -3.51 -7.01 -14.93
N GLN A 171 -2.72 -7.87 -15.61
CA GLN A 171 -2.76 -8.06 -17.05
C GLN A 171 -2.69 -6.73 -17.83
N CYS A 172 -1.64 -5.94 -17.56
CA CYS A 172 -1.41 -4.60 -18.08
C CYS A 172 0.05 -4.41 -18.52
N CYS A 173 0.42 -3.24 -19.05
CA CYS A 173 1.77 -2.95 -19.52
C CYS A 173 2.14 -1.49 -19.30
N GLY A 174 3.00 -1.23 -18.31
CA GLY A 174 3.43 0.12 -17.97
C GLY A 174 2.33 0.99 -17.36
N PRO A 175 2.65 2.20 -16.93
CA PRO A 175 1.66 3.13 -16.41
C PRO A 175 0.48 3.37 -17.35
N ASP A 176 0.73 3.71 -18.60
CA ASP A 176 -0.29 3.91 -19.63
C ASP A 176 -0.24 2.82 -20.70
N MET A 177 0.95 2.49 -21.21
CA MET A 177 1.18 1.45 -22.21
C MET A 177 2.69 1.14 -22.33
N TYR A 178 3.04 0.20 -23.20
CA TYR A 178 4.44 -0.22 -23.40
C TYR A 178 5.42 0.91 -23.76
N THR A 179 4.95 1.98 -24.42
CA THR A 179 5.81 3.10 -24.81
C THR A 179 6.37 3.89 -23.63
N ASP A 180 5.79 3.74 -22.44
CA ASP A 180 6.30 4.36 -21.22
C ASP A 180 7.70 3.84 -20.84
N PHE A 181 8.06 2.66 -21.31
CA PHE A 181 9.38 2.05 -21.10
C PHE A 181 10.45 2.59 -22.08
N ASN A 182 10.09 3.42 -23.06
CA ASN A 182 11.06 3.94 -24.01
C ASN A 182 12.04 4.89 -23.33
N GLY A 183 13.34 4.56 -23.43
CA GLY A 183 14.39 5.34 -22.78
C GLY A 183 14.43 5.24 -21.26
N LYS A 184 13.69 4.30 -20.66
CA LYS A 184 13.63 4.06 -19.23
C LYS A 184 14.31 2.74 -18.88
N GLY A 185 15.03 2.74 -17.75
CA GLY A 185 15.66 1.55 -17.20
C GLY A 185 16.67 0.85 -18.11
N SER A 186 17.02 -0.37 -17.75
CA SER A 186 17.97 -1.23 -18.50
C SER A 186 17.36 -2.55 -18.98
N TRP A 187 16.04 -2.64 -19.04
CA TRP A 187 15.31 -3.86 -19.43
C TRP A 187 15.61 -4.33 -20.84
N LYS A 188 15.87 -3.38 -21.77
CA LYS A 188 16.20 -3.64 -23.16
C LYS A 188 17.71 -3.89 -23.32
N SER A 189 18.19 -4.94 -22.67
CA SER A 189 19.60 -5.34 -22.67
C SER A 189 19.72 -6.87 -22.67
N ALA A 190 20.91 -7.40 -22.95
CA ALA A 190 21.17 -8.84 -22.90
C ALA A 190 20.96 -9.44 -21.49
N ALA A 191 21.19 -8.65 -20.43
CA ALA A 191 20.95 -9.02 -19.04
C ALA A 191 19.49 -8.87 -18.61
N GLY A 192 18.70 -8.07 -19.34
CA GLY A 192 17.27 -7.88 -19.14
C GLY A 192 16.44 -8.80 -20.05
N ASP A 193 15.43 -8.23 -20.69
CA ASP A 193 14.51 -8.99 -21.57
C ASP A 193 15.09 -9.29 -22.97
N GLY A 194 16.14 -8.59 -23.37
CA GLY A 194 16.79 -8.69 -24.67
C GLY A 194 16.84 -7.34 -25.40
N VAL A 195 17.77 -7.21 -26.35
CA VAL A 195 17.98 -5.95 -27.11
C VAL A 195 16.93 -5.73 -28.20
N ASP A 196 16.35 -6.81 -28.70
CA ASP A 196 15.46 -6.81 -29.86
C ASP A 196 13.97 -6.77 -29.52
N VAL A 197 13.62 -6.91 -28.23
CA VAL A 197 12.21 -6.90 -27.79
C VAL A 197 11.57 -5.51 -27.95
N ILE A 198 10.31 -5.50 -28.33
CA ILE A 198 9.53 -4.26 -28.53
C ILE A 198 8.85 -3.84 -27.23
N THR A 199 8.32 -4.80 -26.48
CA THR A 199 7.66 -4.58 -25.19
C THR A 199 8.37 -5.36 -24.09
N PRO A 200 8.29 -4.94 -22.81
CA PRO A 200 8.74 -5.79 -21.73
C PRO A 200 8.07 -7.17 -21.75
N THR A 201 8.85 -8.21 -21.52
CA THR A 201 8.33 -9.60 -21.53
C THR A 201 7.25 -9.80 -20.46
N ALA A 202 7.30 -9.06 -19.37
CA ALA A 202 6.25 -9.08 -18.35
C ALA A 202 4.89 -8.56 -18.83
N CYS A 203 4.81 -7.86 -19.98
CA CYS A 203 3.54 -7.47 -20.61
C CYS A 203 2.83 -8.63 -21.33
N CYS A 204 3.46 -9.79 -21.49
CA CYS A 204 2.82 -10.97 -22.06
C CYS A 204 1.65 -11.43 -21.21
N LYS A 205 0.53 -11.84 -21.81
CA LYS A 205 -0.63 -12.39 -21.09
C LYS A 205 -0.28 -13.64 -20.31
N THR A 206 0.56 -14.48 -20.89
CA THR A 206 1.21 -15.63 -20.24
C THR A 206 2.69 -15.52 -20.46
N LEU A 207 3.48 -15.69 -19.41
CA LEU A 207 4.91 -15.62 -19.51
C LEU A 207 5.43 -16.75 -20.39
N PRO A 208 6.28 -16.45 -21.39
CA PRO A 208 6.83 -17.44 -22.30
C PRO A 208 7.87 -18.34 -21.58
N SER A 209 7.99 -19.59 -22.04
CA SER A 209 8.99 -20.54 -21.54
C SER A 209 10.25 -20.64 -22.38
N ASP A 210 10.28 -19.98 -23.53
CA ASP A 210 11.37 -20.01 -24.49
C ASP A 210 11.51 -18.70 -25.27
N THR A 211 12.60 -18.57 -26.01
CA THR A 211 12.89 -17.38 -26.82
C THR A 211 11.91 -17.17 -27.97
N ALA A 212 11.35 -18.25 -28.53
CA ALA A 212 10.34 -18.15 -29.58
C ALA A 212 9.02 -17.58 -29.01
N GLY A 213 8.67 -17.98 -27.79
CA GLY A 213 7.56 -17.42 -27.04
C GLY A 213 7.74 -15.94 -26.73
N VAL A 214 8.95 -15.52 -26.34
CA VAL A 214 9.27 -14.09 -26.15
C VAL A 214 9.04 -13.31 -27.43
N ALA A 215 9.58 -13.76 -28.56
CA ALA A 215 9.37 -13.10 -29.85
C ALA A 215 7.88 -13.03 -30.26
N ASN A 216 7.09 -14.03 -29.89
CA ASN A 216 5.67 -14.05 -30.20
C ASN A 216 4.82 -13.07 -29.38
N CYS A 217 5.21 -12.76 -28.13
CA CYS A 217 4.42 -11.89 -27.26
C CYS A 217 5.06 -10.52 -26.98
N ALA A 218 6.39 -10.44 -26.90
CA ALA A 218 7.11 -9.19 -26.66
C ALA A 218 7.61 -8.53 -27.96
N GLY A 219 7.53 -9.26 -29.07
CA GLY A 219 8.03 -8.84 -30.38
C GLY A 219 9.55 -9.01 -30.49
N ASP A 220 10.04 -8.86 -31.72
CA ASP A 220 11.46 -8.80 -32.05
C ASP A 220 11.65 -7.91 -33.30
N ASN A 221 12.89 -7.76 -33.80
CA ASN A 221 13.17 -6.97 -34.98
C ASN A 221 12.45 -7.46 -36.26
N THR A 222 11.90 -8.68 -36.23
CA THR A 222 11.18 -9.28 -37.36
C THR A 222 9.66 -9.24 -37.20
N LYS A 223 9.18 -9.13 -35.98
CA LYS A 223 7.74 -9.12 -35.64
C LYS A 223 7.31 -7.77 -35.09
N GLN A 224 6.45 -7.10 -35.83
CA GLN A 224 5.88 -5.82 -35.44
C GLN A 224 4.78 -6.00 -34.36
N ILE A 225 4.43 -4.90 -33.69
CA ILE A 225 3.37 -4.84 -32.67
C ILE A 225 2.07 -5.47 -33.16
N ALA A 226 1.69 -5.28 -34.40
CA ALA A 226 0.48 -5.87 -34.98
C ALA A 226 0.40 -7.40 -34.87
N ASN A 227 1.54 -8.08 -34.74
CA ASN A 227 1.61 -9.54 -34.67
C ASN A 227 1.54 -10.07 -33.22
N ILE A 228 1.73 -9.20 -32.22
CA ILE A 228 1.76 -9.58 -30.79
C ILE A 228 0.46 -9.20 -30.04
N THR A 229 -0.48 -8.53 -30.69
CA THR A 229 -1.71 -7.98 -30.07
C THR A 229 -2.55 -9.01 -29.32
N SER A 230 -2.59 -10.25 -29.82
CA SER A 230 -3.36 -11.33 -29.20
C SER A 230 -2.70 -11.91 -27.93
N MET A 231 -1.37 -11.82 -27.82
CA MET A 231 -0.57 -12.47 -26.78
C MET A 231 0.02 -11.49 -25.76
N SER A 232 -0.10 -10.19 -25.99
CA SER A 232 0.43 -9.13 -25.13
C SER A 232 -0.66 -8.20 -24.62
N ASN A 233 -0.41 -7.59 -23.46
CA ASN A 233 -1.21 -6.50 -22.91
C ASN A 233 -0.59 -5.13 -23.22
N TYR A 234 0.18 -5.01 -24.24
CA TYR A 234 1.04 -3.87 -24.58
C TYR A 234 0.35 -2.50 -24.54
N ASP A 235 -0.94 -2.43 -24.81
CA ASP A 235 -1.81 -1.24 -24.89
C ASP A 235 -2.70 -1.02 -23.64
N LYS A 236 -2.55 -1.87 -22.62
CA LYS A 236 -3.37 -1.79 -21.41
C LYS A 236 -2.66 -1.04 -20.30
N SER A 237 -3.28 0.05 -19.85
CA SER A 237 -2.80 0.86 -18.73
C SER A 237 -2.83 0.09 -17.40
N CYS A 238 -1.69 0.04 -16.70
CA CYS A 238 -1.65 -0.52 -15.34
C CYS A 238 -2.32 0.39 -14.32
N ILE A 239 -2.31 1.72 -14.52
CA ILE A 239 -3.04 2.64 -13.64
C ILE A 239 -4.54 2.32 -13.66
N ASP A 240 -5.10 2.10 -14.85
CA ASP A 240 -6.52 1.81 -14.98
C ASP A 240 -6.85 0.39 -14.52
N ALA A 241 -6.03 -0.61 -14.87
CA ALA A 241 -6.22 -2.00 -14.47
C ALA A 241 -6.18 -2.17 -12.94
N VAL A 242 -5.19 -1.54 -12.27
CA VAL A 242 -5.08 -1.53 -10.80
C VAL A 242 -6.25 -0.79 -10.19
N TRP A 243 -6.65 0.35 -10.74
CA TRP A 243 -7.79 1.11 -10.23
C TRP A 243 -9.07 0.28 -10.27
N THR A 244 -9.38 -0.31 -11.42
CA THR A 244 -10.56 -1.16 -11.57
C THR A 244 -10.52 -2.34 -10.61
N ARG A 245 -9.41 -3.08 -10.56
CA ARG A 245 -9.28 -4.28 -9.74
C ARG A 245 -9.32 -3.99 -8.24
N VAL A 246 -8.64 -2.91 -7.81
CA VAL A 246 -8.47 -2.59 -6.38
C VAL A 246 -9.62 -1.73 -5.86
N VAL A 247 -10.10 -0.75 -6.65
CA VAL A 247 -11.10 0.21 -6.17
C VAL A 247 -12.51 -0.19 -6.64
N GLU A 248 -12.71 -0.45 -7.93
CA GLU A 248 -14.05 -0.68 -8.50
C GLU A 248 -14.57 -2.08 -8.17
N ASP A 249 -13.78 -3.14 -8.40
CA ASP A 249 -14.19 -4.53 -8.15
C ASP A 249 -14.37 -4.82 -6.65
N GLN A 250 -13.60 -4.14 -5.78
CA GLN A 250 -13.64 -4.33 -4.33
C GLN A 250 -14.46 -3.26 -3.60
N THR A 251 -15.26 -2.48 -4.33
CA THR A 251 -16.03 -1.34 -3.79
C THR A 251 -16.87 -1.72 -2.57
N SER A 252 -17.55 -2.88 -2.60
CA SER A 252 -18.37 -3.35 -1.47
C SER A 252 -17.54 -3.58 -0.21
N TYR A 253 -16.36 -4.17 -0.34
CA TYR A 253 -15.44 -4.36 0.78
C TYR A 253 -14.98 -3.04 1.36
N TYR A 254 -14.56 -2.09 0.52
CA TYR A 254 -14.13 -0.77 0.96
C TYR A 254 -15.23 0.02 1.65
N TYR A 255 -16.45 0.01 1.13
CA TYR A 255 -17.59 0.66 1.80
C TYR A 255 -17.85 0.06 3.18
N THR A 256 -17.74 -1.26 3.33
CA THR A 256 -17.92 -1.93 4.62
C THR A 256 -16.84 -1.52 5.62
N VAL A 257 -15.56 -1.61 5.23
CA VAL A 257 -14.43 -1.29 6.10
C VAL A 257 -14.41 0.21 6.45
N VAL A 258 -14.54 1.07 5.45
CA VAL A 258 -14.56 2.53 5.64
C VAL A 258 -15.77 2.94 6.48
N GLY A 259 -16.95 2.41 6.18
CA GLY A 259 -18.15 2.67 6.95
C GLY A 259 -18.02 2.26 8.42
N PHE A 260 -17.45 1.08 8.69
CA PHE A 260 -17.16 0.63 10.04
C PHE A 260 -16.18 1.56 10.77
N CYS A 261 -15.09 1.97 10.12
CA CYS A 261 -14.12 2.89 10.69
C CYS A 261 -14.73 4.26 11.02
N LEU A 262 -15.53 4.82 10.12
CA LEU A 262 -16.20 6.10 10.34
C LEU A 262 -17.24 6.00 11.48
N LEU A 263 -18.02 4.93 11.54
CA LEU A 263 -18.97 4.69 12.62
C LEU A 263 -18.28 4.56 13.98
N ALA A 264 -17.19 3.77 14.05
CA ALA A 264 -16.41 3.64 15.27
C ALA A 264 -15.85 4.99 15.74
N GLN A 265 -15.36 5.81 14.81
CA GLN A 265 -14.82 7.13 15.13
C GLN A 265 -15.91 8.10 15.58
N ILE A 266 -17.09 8.10 14.97
CA ILE A 266 -18.24 8.89 15.39
C ILE A 266 -18.66 8.50 16.81
N VAL A 267 -18.71 7.20 17.12
CA VAL A 267 -19.00 6.70 18.46
C VAL A 267 -17.99 7.22 19.50
N LEU A 268 -16.70 7.17 19.17
CA LEU A 268 -15.64 7.70 20.02
C LEU A 268 -15.81 9.21 20.27
N ILE A 269 -16.13 10.00 19.25
CA ILE A 269 -16.38 11.45 19.36
C ILE A 269 -17.59 11.71 20.28
N ILE A 270 -18.68 10.99 20.07
CA ILE A 270 -19.90 11.15 20.90
C ILE A 270 -19.58 10.88 22.37
N PHE A 271 -18.90 9.75 22.67
CA PHE A 271 -18.54 9.41 24.04
C PHE A 271 -17.54 10.40 24.64
N ALA A 272 -16.57 10.89 23.86
CA ALA A 272 -15.65 11.94 24.32
C ALA A 272 -16.39 13.23 24.71
N CYS A 273 -17.34 13.66 23.88
CA CYS A 273 -18.18 14.83 24.15
C CYS A 273 -19.10 14.62 25.39
N LEU A 274 -19.68 13.43 25.55
CA LEU A 274 -20.51 13.11 26.71
C LEU A 274 -19.70 13.14 28.01
N VAL A 275 -18.50 12.53 28.01
CA VAL A 275 -17.60 12.55 29.16
C VAL A 275 -17.12 13.97 29.47
N TYR A 276 -16.81 14.77 28.45
CA TYR A 276 -16.46 16.18 28.62
C TYR A 276 -17.60 16.98 29.27
N LYS A 277 -18.83 16.88 28.76
CA LYS A 277 -20.00 17.59 29.26
C LYS A 277 -20.32 17.23 30.73
N ASP A 278 -20.29 15.95 31.06
CA ASP A 278 -20.58 15.47 32.43
C ASP A 278 -19.60 16.06 33.46
N ARG A 279 -18.35 16.23 33.09
CA ARG A 279 -17.30 16.83 33.92
C ARG A 279 -17.38 18.34 34.00
N GLY A 280 -17.74 19.02 32.92
CA GLY A 280 -17.95 20.47 32.89
C GLY A 280 -19.07 20.92 33.84
N ILE A 281 -20.15 20.16 33.92
CA ILE A 281 -21.27 20.41 34.81
C ILE A 281 -20.88 20.16 36.29
N SER A 282 -20.08 19.12 36.54
CA SER A 282 -19.61 18.79 37.91
C SER A 282 -18.53 19.74 38.43
N GLY A 283 -17.75 20.38 37.54
CA GLY A 283 -16.69 21.35 37.92
C GLY A 283 -17.19 22.79 38.09
N GLY A 284 -18.44 23.10 37.72
CA GLY A 284 -19.06 24.40 37.91
C GLY A 284 -19.83 24.59 39.20
N LEU A 285 -19.78 23.59 40.11
CA LEU A 285 -20.46 23.59 41.40
C LEU A 285 -19.47 23.60 42.60
N VAL A 286 -18.25 24.09 42.40
CA VAL A 286 -17.30 24.37 43.49
C VAL A 286 -16.95 25.84 43.53
#